data_dac4a69ee3602251da7454d774edf1cd
#
_entry.id   dac4a69ee3602251da7454d774edf1cd
#
_cell.length_a   1.000
_cell.length_b   1.000
_cell.length_c   1.000
_cell.angle_alpha   90.00
_cell.angle_beta   90.00
_cell.angle_gamma   90.00
#
_symmetry.space_group_name_H-M   'P 1'
#
loop_
_entity.id
_entity.type
_entity.pdbx_description
1 polymer ?
#
loop_
_entity_poly.entity_id
_entity_poly.type
_entity_poly.pdbx_seq_one_letter_code
_entity_poly.pdbx_strand_id
1 'polypeptide(L)'
;VGTQLRLRDKKFTTAALDLRFTPEPNAEVAGTLASASKVIATGQRDGKFAEVKVDGEYYWVTAEYLVDNATDDPAALGLSMKACPGVGTESGLTSSAVRVYRAVCNNFPEITHIGGWDNHGEHSSGRALDIMTSDNQLGTRIAEFLRAHAAELHLYDVIWRQHIWTPVRSGEGWRYMPSRGSATANHYDHVHVSTY
;
A
#
# COMPACT_ATOMS: atom_id res chain seq x y z
N VAL A 1 38.19 -4.86 17.27
CA VAL A 1 36.75 -4.55 17.26
C VAL A 1 36.53 -3.60 16.10
N GLY A 2 36.09 -4.12 14.92
CA GLY A 2 35.85 -3.31 13.73
C GLY A 2 34.60 -2.45 13.95
N THR A 3 34.76 -1.14 13.83
CA THR A 3 33.64 -0.21 13.78
C THR A 3 32.93 -0.44 12.45
N GLN A 4 31.82 -1.12 12.44
CA GLN A 4 31.00 -1.29 11.25
C GLN A 4 30.45 0.10 10.88
N LEU A 5 30.90 0.62 9.73
CA LEU A 5 30.41 1.88 9.18
C LEU A 5 28.90 1.70 8.91
N ARG A 6 28.05 2.35 9.70
CA ARG A 6 26.61 2.39 9.47
C ARG A 6 26.35 3.28 8.25
N LEU A 7 25.79 2.70 7.21
CA LEU A 7 25.28 3.46 6.07
C LEU A 7 24.24 4.46 6.58
N ARG A 8 24.19 5.64 6.00
CA ARG A 8 23.22 6.69 6.36
C ARG A 8 22.41 7.01 5.13
N ASP A 9 21.42 6.17 4.85
CA ASP A 9 20.47 6.37 3.77
C ASP A 9 19.24 7.10 4.27
N LYS A 10 18.95 8.22 3.64
CA LYS A 10 17.71 8.96 3.86
C LYS A 10 16.56 8.16 3.26
N LYS A 11 15.57 7.83 4.08
CA LYS A 11 14.35 7.14 3.68
C LYS A 11 13.12 7.91 4.15
N PHE A 12 11.98 7.58 3.57
CA PHE A 12 10.67 8.09 3.94
C PHE A 12 9.74 6.92 4.24
N THR A 13 8.81 7.11 5.18
CA THR A 13 7.81 6.09 5.52
C THR A 13 6.61 6.21 4.58
N THR A 14 6.08 5.09 4.10
CA THR A 14 4.85 5.04 3.27
C THR A 14 3.59 4.69 4.06
N ALA A 15 3.74 4.45 5.37
CA ALA A 15 2.65 4.17 6.30
C ALA A 15 3.03 4.67 7.70
N ALA A 16 2.08 4.68 8.64
CA ALA A 16 2.38 4.85 10.05
C ALA A 16 3.14 3.61 10.54
N LEU A 17 4.30 3.80 11.19
CA LEU A 17 5.19 2.72 11.61
C LEU A 17 5.49 2.79 13.11
N ASP A 18 5.37 1.67 13.79
CA ASP A 18 5.84 1.53 15.16
C ASP A 18 7.37 1.58 15.22
N LEU A 19 7.88 2.39 16.15
CA LEU A 19 9.30 2.44 16.52
C LEU A 19 9.57 1.38 17.59
N ARG A 20 10.19 0.27 17.24
CA ARG A 20 10.44 -0.87 18.11
C ARG A 20 11.87 -0.84 18.65
N PHE A 21 12.07 -1.26 19.90
CA PHE A 21 13.41 -1.37 20.46
C PHE A 21 14.19 -2.57 19.93
N THR A 22 13.49 -3.63 19.51
CA THR A 22 14.10 -4.84 18.92
C THR A 22 13.37 -5.25 17.64
N PRO A 23 14.02 -6.02 16.71
CA PRO A 23 13.43 -6.42 15.42
C PRO A 23 12.44 -7.59 15.57
N GLU A 24 11.50 -7.49 16.49
CA GLU A 24 10.52 -8.53 16.77
C GLU A 24 9.09 -7.99 16.65
N PRO A 25 8.12 -8.78 16.17
CA PRO A 25 6.73 -8.35 16.00
C PRO A 25 6.07 -7.85 17.29
N ASN A 26 6.44 -8.45 18.44
CA ASN A 26 5.89 -8.15 19.76
C ASN A 26 6.84 -7.30 20.62
N ALA A 27 7.88 -6.69 20.02
CA ALA A 27 8.79 -5.82 20.73
C ALA A 27 8.07 -4.61 21.32
N GLU A 28 8.61 -4.11 22.42
CA GLU A 28 8.16 -2.85 23.02
C GLU A 28 8.26 -1.72 21.99
N VAL A 29 7.23 -0.86 21.97
CA VAL A 29 7.08 0.25 21.03
C VAL A 29 7.33 1.56 21.77
N ALA A 30 8.34 2.31 21.31
CA ALA A 30 8.68 3.62 21.87
C ALA A 30 7.73 4.74 21.40
N GLY A 31 7.09 4.53 20.25
CA GLY A 31 6.21 5.50 19.62
C GLY A 31 5.85 5.09 18.20
N THR A 32 5.17 5.98 17.47
CA THR A 32 4.74 5.73 16.09
C THR A 32 5.19 6.89 15.20
N LEU A 33 5.82 6.57 14.07
CA LEU A 33 6.05 7.52 12.98
C LEU A 33 4.77 7.67 12.15
N ALA A 34 4.47 8.88 11.74
CA ALA A 34 3.44 9.10 10.72
C ALA A 34 3.94 8.65 9.33
N SER A 35 3.01 8.43 8.39
CA SER A 35 3.35 8.35 6.96
C SER A 35 4.08 9.62 6.50
N ALA A 36 4.90 9.51 5.45
CA ALA A 36 5.76 10.57 4.93
C ALA A 36 6.84 11.08 5.91
N SER A 37 7.06 10.39 7.04
CA SER A 37 8.14 10.75 7.96
C SER A 37 9.51 10.45 7.37
N LYS A 38 10.43 11.42 7.48
CA LYS A 38 11.82 11.25 7.07
C LYS A 38 12.63 10.57 8.17
N VAL A 39 13.33 9.51 7.84
CA VAL A 39 14.23 8.76 8.72
C VAL A 39 15.60 8.54 8.08
N ILE A 40 16.56 8.14 8.89
CA ILE A 40 17.87 7.72 8.41
C ILE A 40 18.01 6.20 8.63
N ALA A 41 17.97 5.43 7.55
CA ALA A 41 18.26 3.99 7.61
C ALA A 41 19.76 3.76 7.84
N THR A 42 20.09 2.83 8.74
CA THR A 42 21.49 2.52 9.10
C THR A 42 22.09 1.41 8.25
N GLY A 43 21.28 0.78 7.40
CA GLY A 43 21.65 -0.40 6.62
C GLY A 43 21.53 -1.72 7.39
N GLN A 44 21.27 -1.69 8.68
CA GLN A 44 21.01 -2.90 9.47
C GLN A 44 19.63 -3.45 9.14
N ARG A 45 19.55 -4.78 8.96
CA ARG A 45 18.28 -5.49 8.72
C ARG A 45 18.24 -6.77 9.54
N ASP A 46 17.04 -7.11 10.02
CA ASP A 46 16.75 -8.40 10.62
C ASP A 46 15.34 -8.82 10.21
N GLY A 47 15.25 -9.91 9.45
CA GLY A 47 14.01 -10.37 8.84
C GLY A 47 13.30 -9.25 8.07
N LYS A 48 12.06 -8.96 8.46
CA LYS A 48 11.24 -7.90 7.85
C LYS A 48 11.52 -6.50 8.43
N PHE A 49 12.44 -6.34 9.37
CA PHE A 49 12.72 -5.07 10.03
C PHE A 49 14.00 -4.43 9.50
N ALA A 50 14.03 -3.09 9.51
CA ALA A 50 15.19 -2.27 9.24
C ALA A 50 15.42 -1.33 10.41
N GLU A 51 16.71 -1.13 10.76
CA GLU A 51 17.09 -0.16 11.79
C GLU A 51 17.10 1.25 11.19
N VAL A 52 16.43 2.17 11.87
CA VAL A 52 16.39 3.60 11.53
C VAL A 52 16.82 4.45 12.70
N LYS A 53 17.31 5.65 12.40
CA LYS A 53 17.63 6.67 13.40
C LYS A 53 16.55 7.76 13.35
N VAL A 54 15.92 8.00 14.50
CA VAL A 54 14.89 9.02 14.71
C VAL A 54 15.26 9.83 15.96
N ASP A 55 15.33 11.15 15.85
CA ASP A 55 15.66 12.07 16.97
C ASP A 55 16.92 11.71 17.77
N GLY A 56 17.89 11.09 17.12
CA GLY A 56 19.15 10.71 17.74
C GLY A 56 19.23 9.26 18.20
N GLU A 57 18.12 8.60 18.41
CA GLU A 57 17.98 7.22 18.90
C GLU A 57 17.77 6.22 17.77
N TYR A 58 18.00 4.93 18.04
CA TYR A 58 17.88 3.85 17.05
C TYR A 58 16.67 2.97 17.35
N TYR A 59 15.89 2.70 16.30
CA TYR A 59 14.68 1.89 16.38
C TYR A 59 14.58 0.94 15.19
N TRP A 60 13.77 -0.08 15.33
CA TRP A 60 13.41 -1.01 14.28
C TRP A 60 12.00 -0.72 13.75
N VAL A 61 11.88 -0.64 12.44
CA VAL A 61 10.61 -0.43 11.75
C VAL A 61 10.42 -1.49 10.67
N THR A 62 9.20 -1.70 10.21
CA THR A 62 8.91 -2.62 9.10
C THR A 62 9.52 -2.07 7.80
N ALA A 63 10.49 -2.80 7.25
CA ALA A 63 11.37 -2.33 6.19
C ALA A 63 10.67 -2.09 4.84
N GLU A 64 9.59 -2.81 4.55
CA GLU A 64 8.82 -2.69 3.30
C GLU A 64 8.16 -1.32 3.13
N TYR A 65 7.96 -0.57 4.21
CA TYR A 65 7.40 0.77 4.19
C TYR A 65 8.45 1.89 4.16
N LEU A 66 9.72 1.57 3.85
CA LEU A 66 10.78 2.56 3.68
C LEU A 66 11.12 2.74 2.21
N VAL A 67 10.98 3.96 1.69
CA VAL A 67 11.26 4.36 0.31
C VAL A 67 12.32 5.44 0.22
N ASP A 68 12.96 5.56 -0.96
CA ASP A 68 14.08 6.50 -1.17
C ASP A 68 13.64 7.96 -1.31
N ASN A 69 12.45 8.18 -1.85
CA ASN A 69 11.93 9.53 -2.11
C ASN A 69 10.59 9.73 -1.42
N ALA A 70 10.35 10.95 -0.92
CA ALA A 70 9.06 11.32 -0.33
C ALA A 70 7.91 11.25 -1.37
N THR A 71 8.22 11.44 -2.66
CA THR A 71 7.27 11.30 -3.76
C THR A 71 6.85 9.85 -4.00
N ASP A 72 7.59 8.88 -3.42
CA ASP A 72 7.22 7.46 -3.44
C ASP A 72 6.24 7.11 -2.28
N ASP A 73 5.93 8.06 -1.41
CA ASP A 73 4.88 7.89 -0.40
C ASP A 73 3.51 7.87 -1.10
N PRO A 74 2.78 6.73 -1.04
CA PRO A 74 1.47 6.63 -1.66
C PRO A 74 0.48 7.70 -1.22
N ALA A 75 0.56 8.13 0.04
CA ALA A 75 -0.32 9.19 0.57
C ALA A 75 -0.02 10.59 0.00
N ALA A 76 1.21 10.81 -0.49
CA ALA A 76 1.60 12.09 -1.12
C ALA A 76 1.27 12.16 -2.62
N LEU A 77 0.87 11.05 -3.24
CA LEU A 77 0.48 11.00 -4.65
C LEU A 77 -0.89 11.67 -4.84
N GLY A 78 -0.98 12.55 -5.82
CA GLY A 78 -2.22 13.26 -6.14
C GLY A 78 -3.23 12.41 -6.90
N LEU A 79 -4.50 12.79 -6.86
CA LEU A 79 -5.57 12.16 -7.63
C LEU A 79 -5.64 12.76 -9.04
N SER A 80 -5.02 12.14 -10.03
CA SER A 80 -5.13 12.53 -11.43
C SER A 80 -6.39 11.95 -12.06
N MET A 81 -7.14 12.80 -12.77
CA MET A 81 -8.34 12.41 -13.53
C MET A 81 -8.08 12.32 -15.04
N LYS A 82 -6.83 12.35 -15.48
CA LYS A 82 -6.50 12.17 -16.90
C LYS A 82 -6.93 10.78 -17.37
N ALA A 83 -7.43 10.71 -18.59
CA ALA A 83 -7.75 9.42 -19.21
C ALA A 83 -6.50 8.52 -19.32
N CYS A 84 -6.68 7.24 -19.14
CA CYS A 84 -5.64 6.23 -19.12
C CYS A 84 -5.84 5.19 -20.23
N PRO A 85 -5.45 5.46 -21.47
CA PRO A 85 -5.56 4.47 -22.54
C PRO A 85 -4.55 3.33 -22.34
N GLY A 86 -4.96 2.09 -22.66
CA GLY A 86 -4.05 0.96 -22.81
C GLY A 86 -3.88 0.04 -21.61
N VAL A 87 -4.46 0.36 -20.44
CA VAL A 87 -4.37 -0.52 -19.25
C VAL A 87 -5.67 -1.25 -18.91
N GLY A 88 -6.75 -0.94 -19.62
CA GLY A 88 -8.08 -1.53 -19.43
C GLY A 88 -9.16 -0.65 -20.05
N THR A 89 -10.40 -0.78 -19.59
CA THR A 89 -11.55 -0.01 -20.10
C THR A 89 -12.35 0.59 -18.95
N GLU A 90 -12.86 1.81 -19.16
CA GLU A 90 -13.80 2.46 -18.23
C GLU A 90 -15.26 2.04 -18.50
N SER A 91 -15.51 1.27 -19.57
CA SER A 91 -16.85 0.82 -19.95
C SER A 91 -17.48 -0.02 -18.85
N GLY A 92 -18.71 0.30 -18.48
CA GLY A 92 -19.45 -0.40 -17.42
C GLY A 92 -19.07 0.01 -16.00
N LEU A 93 -18.07 0.86 -15.80
CA LEU A 93 -17.70 1.35 -14.47
C LEU A 93 -18.60 2.50 -14.00
N THR A 94 -18.83 2.55 -12.68
CA THR A 94 -19.41 3.72 -12.03
C THR A 94 -18.45 4.90 -12.05
N SER A 95 -18.94 6.12 -11.83
CA SER A 95 -18.10 7.31 -11.76
C SER A 95 -17.04 7.24 -10.66
N SER A 96 -17.35 6.62 -9.53
CA SER A 96 -16.37 6.41 -8.44
C SER A 96 -15.27 5.44 -8.87
N ALA A 97 -15.64 4.31 -9.49
CA ALA A 97 -14.65 3.34 -10.00
C ALA A 97 -13.77 3.93 -11.12
N VAL A 98 -14.32 4.77 -12.01
CA VAL A 98 -13.53 5.52 -13.02
C VAL A 98 -12.51 6.45 -12.35
N ARG A 99 -12.86 7.11 -11.24
CA ARG A 99 -11.90 7.93 -10.48
C ARG A 99 -10.75 7.09 -9.94
N VAL A 100 -11.06 5.94 -9.34
CA VAL A 100 -10.03 4.99 -8.86
C VAL A 100 -9.15 4.52 -10.02
N TYR A 101 -9.75 4.07 -11.12
CA TYR A 101 -9.04 3.63 -12.33
C TYR A 101 -8.02 4.67 -12.80
N ARG A 102 -8.46 5.93 -12.96
CA ARG A 102 -7.61 7.02 -13.43
C ARG A 102 -6.54 7.40 -12.42
N ALA A 103 -6.88 7.47 -11.13
CA ALA A 103 -5.92 7.79 -10.09
C ALA A 103 -4.80 6.74 -10.02
N VAL A 104 -5.14 5.46 -10.09
CA VAL A 104 -4.15 4.38 -10.07
C VAL A 104 -3.27 4.39 -11.31
N CYS A 105 -3.83 4.42 -12.50
CA CYS A 105 -3.03 4.31 -13.72
C CYS A 105 -2.10 5.52 -13.94
N ASN A 106 -2.48 6.71 -13.48
CA ASN A 106 -1.61 7.89 -13.58
C ASN A 106 -0.46 7.89 -12.58
N ASN A 107 -0.64 7.25 -11.43
CA ASN A 107 0.38 7.21 -10.37
C ASN A 107 1.28 5.96 -10.42
N PHE A 108 0.81 4.89 -11.06
CA PHE A 108 1.53 3.61 -11.13
C PHE A 108 1.67 3.14 -12.59
N PRO A 109 2.56 3.79 -13.37
CA PRO A 109 2.75 3.47 -14.80
C PRO A 109 3.28 2.05 -15.04
N GLU A 110 3.75 1.37 -13.99
CA GLU A 110 4.16 -0.04 -14.03
C GLU A 110 2.97 -0.99 -14.23
N ILE A 111 1.74 -0.53 -13.91
CA ILE A 111 0.52 -1.33 -14.10
C ILE A 111 0.14 -1.33 -15.58
N THR A 112 0.07 -2.52 -16.14
CA THR A 112 -0.26 -2.76 -17.56
C THR A 112 -1.67 -3.27 -17.77
N HIS A 113 -2.36 -3.68 -16.69
CA HIS A 113 -3.74 -4.17 -16.79
C HIS A 113 -4.54 -3.88 -15.53
N ILE A 114 -5.75 -3.32 -15.74
CA ILE A 114 -6.77 -3.12 -14.69
C ILE A 114 -8.06 -3.78 -15.19
N GLY A 115 -8.49 -4.83 -14.50
CA GLY A 115 -9.79 -5.47 -14.66
C GLY A 115 -10.89 -4.54 -14.10
N GLY A 116 -12.01 -4.47 -14.82
CA GLY A 116 -13.14 -3.62 -14.43
C GLY A 116 -14.45 -4.42 -14.41
N TRP A 117 -15.43 -3.95 -15.18
CA TRP A 117 -16.72 -4.61 -15.24
C TRP A 117 -16.61 -6.04 -15.78
N ASP A 118 -17.23 -6.97 -15.07
CA ASP A 118 -17.49 -8.33 -15.52
C ASP A 118 -18.77 -8.90 -14.87
N ASN A 119 -19.10 -10.17 -15.12
CA ASN A 119 -20.39 -10.75 -14.70
C ASN A 119 -20.35 -11.42 -13.31
N HIS A 120 -19.43 -11.04 -12.43
CA HIS A 120 -19.40 -11.62 -11.07
C HIS A 120 -19.18 -10.57 -9.96
N GLY A 121 -19.71 -10.89 -8.77
CA GLY A 121 -19.52 -10.10 -7.56
C GLY A 121 -19.81 -8.61 -7.74
N GLU A 122 -18.97 -7.78 -7.17
CA GLU A 122 -19.06 -6.33 -7.21
C GLU A 122 -18.71 -5.74 -8.58
N HIS A 123 -17.94 -6.49 -9.40
CA HIS A 123 -17.63 -6.13 -10.77
C HIS A 123 -18.86 -6.00 -11.66
N SER A 124 -19.89 -6.85 -11.44
CA SER A 124 -21.14 -6.82 -12.21
C SER A 124 -21.94 -5.53 -12.03
N SER A 125 -21.71 -4.80 -10.97
CA SER A 125 -22.28 -3.46 -10.73
C SER A 125 -21.38 -2.31 -11.18
N GLY A 126 -20.19 -2.60 -11.73
CA GLY A 126 -19.20 -1.61 -12.16
C GLY A 126 -18.52 -0.87 -11.02
N ARG A 127 -18.60 -1.38 -9.80
CA ARG A 127 -18.04 -0.72 -8.60
C ARG A 127 -16.69 -1.24 -8.19
N ALA A 128 -16.20 -2.31 -8.79
CA ALA A 128 -14.93 -2.93 -8.42
C ALA A 128 -13.90 -2.89 -9.55
N LEU A 129 -12.64 -2.90 -9.15
CA LEU A 129 -11.47 -2.98 -10.02
C LEU A 129 -10.46 -3.97 -9.46
N ASP A 130 -9.82 -4.74 -10.36
CA ASP A 130 -8.68 -5.59 -10.07
C ASP A 130 -7.43 -5.01 -10.74
N ILE A 131 -6.53 -4.47 -9.94
CA ILE A 131 -5.27 -3.88 -10.39
C ILE A 131 -4.23 -4.99 -10.41
N MET A 132 -3.92 -5.49 -11.62
CA MET A 132 -3.13 -6.71 -11.81
C MET A 132 -1.66 -6.50 -11.49
N THR A 133 -1.17 -7.15 -10.46
CA THR A 133 0.25 -7.25 -10.11
C THR A 133 0.49 -8.38 -9.11
N SER A 134 1.59 -9.12 -9.29
CA SER A 134 2.10 -10.08 -8.30
C SER A 134 3.30 -9.52 -7.53
N ASP A 135 3.80 -8.34 -7.93
CA ASP A 135 4.87 -7.64 -7.24
C ASP A 135 4.38 -7.15 -5.88
N ASN A 136 4.99 -7.66 -4.82
CA ASN A 136 4.57 -7.35 -3.45
C ASN A 136 4.77 -5.87 -3.10
N GLN A 137 5.86 -5.27 -3.54
CA GLN A 137 6.15 -3.86 -3.23
C GLN A 137 5.20 -2.94 -3.98
N LEU A 138 5.02 -3.17 -5.27
CA LEU A 138 4.09 -2.38 -6.10
C LEU A 138 2.65 -2.52 -5.61
N GLY A 139 2.17 -3.75 -5.37
CA GLY A 139 0.81 -3.98 -4.86
C GLY A 139 0.58 -3.35 -3.49
N THR A 140 1.57 -3.40 -2.60
CA THR A 140 1.49 -2.72 -1.28
C THR A 140 1.44 -1.20 -1.44
N ARG A 141 2.24 -0.60 -2.33
CA ARG A 141 2.18 0.85 -2.63
C ARG A 141 0.81 1.26 -3.15
N ILE A 142 0.24 0.48 -4.06
CA ILE A 142 -1.11 0.72 -4.60
C ILE A 142 -2.17 0.61 -3.50
N ALA A 143 -2.13 -0.44 -2.69
CA ALA A 143 -3.08 -0.66 -1.60
C ALA A 143 -3.02 0.46 -0.55
N GLU A 144 -1.82 0.93 -0.19
CA GLU A 144 -1.65 2.06 0.74
C GLU A 144 -2.07 3.41 0.12
N PHE A 145 -1.83 3.63 -1.18
CA PHE A 145 -2.35 4.79 -1.90
C PHE A 145 -3.88 4.82 -1.86
N LEU A 146 -4.53 3.72 -2.18
CA LEU A 146 -5.98 3.61 -2.14
C LEU A 146 -6.52 3.87 -0.73
N ARG A 147 -5.91 3.26 0.27
CA ARG A 147 -6.27 3.45 1.67
C ARG A 147 -6.13 4.92 2.11
N ALA A 148 -5.04 5.59 1.73
CA ALA A 148 -4.78 6.99 2.08
C ALA A 148 -5.83 7.94 1.48
N HIS A 149 -6.31 7.64 0.27
CA HIS A 149 -7.29 8.44 -0.45
C HIS A 149 -8.72 7.88 -0.41
N ALA A 150 -9.01 6.98 0.54
CA ALA A 150 -10.27 6.24 0.57
C ALA A 150 -11.52 7.12 0.61
N ALA A 151 -11.50 8.22 1.36
CA ALA A 151 -12.63 9.14 1.44
C ALA A 151 -12.86 9.89 0.11
N GLU A 152 -11.78 10.37 -0.52
CA GLU A 152 -11.83 11.13 -1.77
C GLU A 152 -12.25 10.24 -2.95
N LEU A 153 -11.85 8.97 -2.92
CA LEU A 153 -12.17 7.96 -3.93
C LEU A 153 -13.49 7.22 -3.66
N HIS A 154 -14.16 7.50 -2.53
CA HIS A 154 -15.40 6.83 -2.10
C HIS A 154 -15.26 5.31 -2.00
N LEU A 155 -14.15 4.83 -1.39
CA LEU A 155 -13.88 3.42 -1.30
C LEU A 155 -14.80 2.71 -0.29
N TYR A 156 -15.20 1.51 -0.65
CA TYR A 156 -15.87 0.56 0.23
C TYR A 156 -14.87 -0.38 0.89
N ASP A 157 -13.96 -0.98 0.10
CA ASP A 157 -12.86 -1.79 0.61
C ASP A 157 -11.63 -1.76 -0.30
N VAL A 158 -10.51 -2.28 0.24
CA VAL A 158 -9.31 -2.65 -0.48
C VAL A 158 -8.87 -4.02 0.01
N ILE A 159 -8.57 -4.95 -0.90
CA ILE A 159 -8.07 -6.29 -0.58
C ILE A 159 -6.72 -6.50 -1.26
N TRP A 160 -5.71 -6.93 -0.47
CA TRP A 160 -4.39 -7.28 -0.96
C TRP A 160 -3.79 -8.42 -0.14
N ARG A 161 -3.30 -9.46 -0.81
CA ARG A 161 -2.59 -10.60 -0.21
C ARG A 161 -3.29 -11.15 1.03
N GLN A 162 -4.55 -11.54 0.86
CA GLN A 162 -5.37 -12.16 1.92
C GLN A 162 -5.66 -11.22 3.12
N HIS A 163 -5.53 -9.91 2.93
CA HIS A 163 -5.92 -8.91 3.92
C HIS A 163 -6.93 -7.94 3.31
N ILE A 164 -7.93 -7.56 4.10
CA ILE A 164 -8.94 -6.55 3.75
C ILE A 164 -8.79 -5.33 4.67
N TRP A 165 -8.95 -4.16 4.08
CA TRP A 165 -9.13 -2.91 4.79
C TRP A 165 -10.44 -2.25 4.35
N THR A 166 -11.15 -1.62 5.29
CA THR A 166 -12.40 -0.89 4.99
C THR A 166 -12.44 0.43 5.75
N PRO A 167 -12.99 1.52 5.18
CA PRO A 167 -13.12 2.81 5.87
C PRO A 167 -13.88 2.71 7.18
N VAL A 168 -14.97 1.92 7.21
CA VAL A 168 -15.84 1.77 8.41
C VAL A 168 -15.15 1.06 9.58
N ARG A 169 -14.04 0.36 9.32
CA ARG A 169 -13.21 -0.32 10.33
C ARG A 169 -11.74 0.10 10.23
N SER A 170 -11.49 1.34 9.80
CA SER A 170 -10.13 1.85 9.54
C SER A 170 -9.20 1.77 10.76
N GLY A 171 -9.75 1.92 11.98
CA GLY A 171 -8.98 1.80 13.22
C GLY A 171 -8.43 0.40 13.52
N GLU A 172 -8.92 -0.65 12.83
CA GLU A 172 -8.42 -2.02 12.97
C GLU A 172 -7.25 -2.32 12.00
N GLY A 173 -6.93 -1.39 11.10
CA GLY A 173 -5.91 -1.60 10.07
C GLY A 173 -6.28 -2.71 9.07
N TRP A 174 -5.26 -3.35 8.51
CA TRP A 174 -5.40 -4.50 7.63
C TRP A 174 -5.79 -5.74 8.43
N ARG A 175 -6.89 -6.38 8.05
CA ARG A 175 -7.42 -7.58 8.72
C ARG A 175 -7.22 -8.80 7.84
N TYR A 176 -6.69 -9.86 8.43
CA TYR A 176 -6.51 -11.13 7.75
C TYR A 176 -7.85 -11.77 7.35
N MET A 177 -7.90 -12.35 6.15
CA MET A 177 -9.06 -13.07 5.61
C MET A 177 -8.76 -14.58 5.58
N PRO A 178 -9.75 -15.43 5.87
CA PRO A 178 -9.61 -16.88 5.67
C PRO A 178 -9.24 -17.19 4.22
N SER A 179 -8.42 -18.24 4.02
CA SER A 179 -8.05 -18.67 2.67
C SER A 179 -9.26 -19.10 1.85
N ARG A 180 -9.29 -18.66 0.59
CA ARG A 180 -10.33 -18.98 -0.40
C ARG A 180 -9.84 -20.03 -1.42
N GLY A 181 -8.66 -20.66 -1.18
CA GLY A 181 -8.19 -21.84 -1.88
C GLY A 181 -7.27 -21.61 -3.09
N SER A 182 -7.21 -20.42 -3.68
CA SER A 182 -6.30 -20.11 -4.79
C SER A 182 -5.58 -18.79 -4.62
N ALA A 183 -4.50 -18.57 -5.36
CA ALA A 183 -3.75 -17.31 -5.35
C ALA A 183 -4.65 -16.13 -5.75
N THR A 184 -5.41 -16.27 -6.83
CA THR A 184 -6.34 -15.24 -7.30
C THR A 184 -7.45 -14.98 -6.29
N ALA A 185 -8.11 -16.03 -5.75
CA ALA A 185 -9.16 -15.87 -4.76
C ALA A 185 -8.65 -15.25 -3.45
N ASN A 186 -7.37 -15.36 -3.17
CA ASN A 186 -6.68 -14.75 -2.03
C ASN A 186 -5.98 -13.42 -2.36
N HIS A 187 -6.18 -12.89 -3.58
CA HIS A 187 -5.65 -11.59 -4.04
C HIS A 187 -4.11 -11.49 -3.95
N TYR A 188 -3.40 -12.55 -4.37
CA TYR A 188 -1.93 -12.53 -4.44
C TYR A 188 -1.40 -12.03 -5.79
N ASP A 189 -2.24 -11.93 -6.81
CA ASP A 189 -1.93 -11.55 -8.19
C ASP A 189 -2.60 -10.23 -8.61
N HIS A 190 -3.37 -9.59 -7.74
CA HIS A 190 -3.98 -8.28 -7.95
C HIS A 190 -4.35 -7.58 -6.65
N VAL A 191 -4.40 -6.26 -6.68
CA VAL A 191 -5.06 -5.44 -5.65
C VAL A 191 -6.51 -5.25 -6.05
N HIS A 192 -7.44 -5.80 -5.26
CA HIS A 192 -8.87 -5.55 -5.43
C HIS A 192 -9.29 -4.28 -4.70
N VAL A 193 -10.14 -3.49 -5.31
CA VAL A 193 -10.74 -2.31 -4.69
C VAL A 193 -12.18 -2.16 -5.14
N SER A 194 -13.07 -1.86 -4.19
CA SER A 194 -14.45 -1.53 -4.51
C SER A 194 -14.86 -0.16 -3.97
N THR A 195 -15.90 0.42 -4.57
CA THR A 195 -16.47 1.74 -4.27
C THR A 195 -17.93 1.64 -3.87
N TYR A 196 -18.45 2.65 -3.16
CA TYR A 196 -19.88 2.78 -2.85
C TYR A 196 -20.73 3.05 -4.09
#